data_84e50533018489f193d54c98cc9e7dad
#
_entry.id   84e50533018489f193d54c98cc9e7dad
#
_cell.length_a   1.000
_cell.length_b   1.000
_cell.length_c   1.000
_cell.angle_alpha   90.00
_cell.angle_beta   90.00
_cell.angle_gamma   90.00
#
_symmetry.space_group_name_H-M   'P 1'
#
loop_
_entity.id
_entity.type
_entity.pdbx_description
1 polymer ?
#
loop_
_entity_poly.entity_id
_entity_poly.type
_entity_poly.pdbx_seq_one_letter_code
_entity_poly.pdbx_strand_id
1 'polypeptide(L)'
;HAMEEAILANLNGSFSDMLYKVTTHPGMLTYLDNNNSAGEDSKHYSWCKRQVDCQAGLNDNLGRELLELHTVSPKAGYSETDIRQTAKVLAGWGASFDVSIKNLKESNGTSNHWDMFKTHFAEPGNKTVMGKAIGVGKGGLRQLTDHLASNEYTIMHISEKLCQHFVSDNPQKKDIDFVANSWRQSKGDLDQIHSAVIELVINSRDDKFQWPMNWLFQVIRLSDA
;
A
#
# COMPACT_ATOMS: atom_id res chain seq x y z
N HIS A 1 -13.42 -7.93 4.78
CA HIS A 1 -12.94 -8.68 5.96
C HIS A 1 -11.42 -8.91 5.92
N ALA A 2 -10.86 -9.70 5.00
CA ALA A 2 -9.43 -10.08 5.06
C ALA A 2 -8.47 -8.89 4.87
N MET A 3 -8.79 -7.91 4.04
CA MET A 3 -7.95 -6.70 3.87
C MET A 3 -8.03 -5.79 5.09
N GLU A 4 -9.18 -5.67 5.72
CA GLU A 4 -9.37 -4.98 7.00
C GLU A 4 -8.50 -5.59 8.10
N GLU A 5 -8.42 -6.92 8.17
CA GLU A 5 -7.54 -7.62 9.12
C GLU A 5 -6.06 -7.25 8.92
N ALA A 6 -5.60 -7.14 7.65
CA ALA A 6 -4.22 -6.74 7.36
C ALA A 6 -3.93 -5.29 7.80
N ILE A 7 -4.92 -4.40 7.70
CA ILE A 7 -4.80 -3.02 8.18
C ILE A 7 -4.85 -2.98 9.71
N LEU A 8 -5.89 -3.57 10.32
CA LEU A 8 -6.11 -3.55 11.76
C LEU A 8 -4.95 -4.17 12.54
N ALA A 9 -4.37 -5.27 12.05
CA ALA A 9 -3.22 -5.91 12.70
C ALA A 9 -1.93 -5.07 12.65
N ASN A 10 -1.89 -3.99 11.86
CA ASN A 10 -0.71 -3.14 11.68
C ASN A 10 -0.92 -1.69 12.09
N LEU A 11 -2.05 -1.35 12.70
CA LEU A 11 -2.33 0.02 13.15
C LEU A 11 -1.32 0.55 14.18
N ASN A 12 -0.69 -0.33 14.96
CA ASN A 12 0.29 0.00 15.97
C ASN A 12 1.74 -0.26 15.50
N GLY A 13 1.95 -0.32 14.19
CA GLY A 13 3.24 -0.57 13.58
C GLY A 13 3.75 0.64 12.81
N SER A 14 4.66 0.37 11.87
CA SER A 14 5.11 1.42 10.95
C SER A 14 4.21 1.49 9.71
N PHE A 15 4.09 2.69 9.13
CA PHE A 15 3.42 2.87 7.84
C PHE A 15 4.04 1.99 6.74
N SER A 16 5.38 1.84 6.74
CA SER A 16 6.07 0.98 5.78
C SER A 16 5.67 -0.49 5.91
N ASP A 17 5.53 -1.01 7.13
CA ASP A 17 5.07 -2.38 7.37
C ASP A 17 3.63 -2.58 6.90
N MET A 18 2.74 -1.65 7.25
CA MET A 18 1.36 -1.68 6.79
C MET A 18 1.28 -1.62 5.27
N LEU A 19 2.02 -0.69 4.64
CA LEU A 19 2.08 -0.55 3.19
C LEU A 19 2.53 -1.85 2.50
N TYR A 20 3.61 -2.47 3.00
CA TYR A 20 4.11 -3.75 2.49
C TYR A 20 3.04 -4.84 2.57
N LYS A 21 2.39 -5.00 3.73
CA LYS A 21 1.39 -6.04 3.96
C LYS A 21 0.12 -5.82 3.15
N VAL A 22 -0.34 -4.58 3.02
CA VAL A 22 -1.49 -4.24 2.16
C VAL A 22 -1.18 -4.49 0.69
N THR A 23 0.01 -4.08 0.23
CA THR A 23 0.43 -4.29 -1.16
C THR A 23 0.54 -5.77 -1.53
N THR A 24 1.03 -6.61 -0.61
CA THR A 24 1.17 -8.06 -0.84
C THR A 24 -0.07 -8.87 -0.48
N HIS A 25 -1.13 -8.21 -0.01
CA HIS A 25 -2.37 -8.89 0.36
C HIS A 25 -3.05 -9.51 -0.87
N PRO A 26 -3.51 -10.78 -0.83
CA PRO A 26 -4.16 -11.44 -1.96
C PRO A 26 -5.34 -10.66 -2.54
N GLY A 27 -6.13 -10.00 -1.69
CA GLY A 27 -7.22 -9.13 -2.12
C GLY A 27 -6.74 -7.96 -2.99
N MET A 28 -5.63 -7.31 -2.63
CA MET A 28 -5.02 -6.22 -3.40
C MET A 28 -4.45 -6.74 -4.72
N LEU A 29 -3.69 -7.83 -4.67
CA LEU A 29 -3.09 -8.46 -5.84
C LEU A 29 -4.15 -8.91 -6.87
N THR A 30 -5.31 -9.36 -6.39
CA THR A 30 -6.43 -9.77 -7.24
C THR A 30 -7.21 -8.56 -7.76
N TYR A 31 -7.48 -7.58 -6.91
CA TYR A 31 -8.25 -6.38 -7.25
C TYR A 31 -7.57 -5.53 -8.34
N LEU A 32 -6.24 -5.45 -8.29
CA LEU A 32 -5.44 -4.70 -9.27
C LEU A 32 -4.76 -5.60 -10.32
N ASP A 33 -5.26 -6.84 -10.50
CA ASP A 33 -4.85 -7.78 -11.54
C ASP A 33 -3.35 -8.10 -11.58
N ASN A 34 -2.66 -8.05 -10.41
CA ASN A 34 -1.23 -8.32 -10.33
C ASN A 34 -0.88 -9.81 -10.31
N ASN A 35 -1.89 -10.69 -10.16
CA ASN A 35 -1.70 -12.14 -9.96
C ASN A 35 -0.87 -12.82 -11.07
N ASN A 36 -0.97 -12.33 -12.28
CA ASN A 36 -0.28 -12.87 -13.45
C ASN A 36 0.76 -11.89 -14.02
N SER A 37 1.06 -10.80 -13.28
CA SER A 37 2.08 -9.85 -13.69
C SER A 37 3.45 -10.52 -13.71
N ALA A 38 4.05 -10.59 -14.89
CA ALA A 38 5.36 -11.20 -15.13
C ALA A 38 6.31 -10.15 -15.71
N GLY A 39 7.51 -10.11 -15.17
CA GLY A 39 8.56 -9.26 -15.70
C GLY A 39 8.91 -9.63 -17.13
N GLU A 40 9.28 -8.66 -17.95
CA GLU A 40 9.55 -8.82 -19.38
C GLU A 40 10.80 -9.66 -19.66
N ASP A 41 11.74 -9.71 -18.70
CA ASP A 41 12.95 -10.53 -18.74
C ASP A 41 12.85 -11.73 -17.78
N SER A 42 11.65 -12.02 -17.26
CA SER A 42 11.42 -13.17 -16.37
C SER A 42 11.54 -14.51 -17.10
N LYS A 43 11.82 -15.55 -16.32
CA LYS A 43 11.85 -16.92 -16.85
C LYS A 43 10.49 -17.35 -17.41
N HIS A 44 9.40 -16.95 -16.74
CA HIS A 44 8.05 -17.24 -17.18
C HIS A 44 7.72 -16.55 -18.52
N TYR A 45 8.04 -15.27 -18.66
CA TYR A 45 7.83 -14.55 -19.90
C TYR A 45 8.60 -15.16 -21.09
N SER A 46 9.86 -15.52 -20.86
CA SER A 46 10.72 -16.18 -21.84
C SER A 46 10.21 -17.57 -22.22
N TRP A 47 9.62 -18.32 -21.29
CA TRP A 47 8.96 -19.59 -21.56
C TRP A 47 7.66 -19.38 -22.33
N CYS A 48 6.83 -18.45 -21.91
CA CYS A 48 5.54 -18.14 -22.50
C CYS A 48 5.65 -17.75 -23.99
N LYS A 49 6.63 -16.93 -24.35
CA LYS A 49 6.88 -16.57 -25.75
C LYS A 49 7.09 -17.75 -26.72
N ARG A 50 7.40 -18.91 -26.19
CA ARG A 50 7.62 -20.14 -26.98
C ARG A 50 6.36 -21.02 -27.08
N GLN A 51 5.26 -20.61 -26.45
CA GLN A 51 3.98 -21.31 -26.44
C GLN A 51 2.98 -20.59 -27.35
N VAL A 52 2.08 -21.34 -27.99
CA VAL A 52 1.11 -20.78 -28.97
C VAL A 52 0.05 -19.92 -28.29
N ASP A 53 -0.46 -20.34 -27.13
CA ASP A 53 -1.59 -19.72 -26.45
C ASP A 53 -1.25 -19.12 -25.10
N CYS A 54 0.02 -18.82 -24.85
CA CYS A 54 0.44 -18.26 -23.56
C CYS A 54 0.48 -16.72 -23.63
N GLN A 55 -0.20 -16.10 -22.68
CA GLN A 55 -0.14 -14.66 -22.50
C GLN A 55 0.58 -14.36 -21.18
N ALA A 56 1.69 -13.66 -21.27
CA ALA A 56 2.43 -13.13 -20.14
C ALA A 56 2.80 -11.68 -20.43
N GLY A 57 2.76 -10.85 -19.41
CA GLY A 57 3.10 -9.44 -19.53
C GLY A 57 3.22 -8.77 -18.18
N LEU A 58 3.83 -7.62 -18.21
CA LEU A 58 3.90 -6.74 -17.05
C LEU A 58 2.58 -5.99 -16.93
N ASN A 59 1.96 -6.06 -15.75
CA ASN A 59 0.80 -5.24 -15.40
C ASN A 59 1.27 -4.10 -14.50
N ASP A 60 0.99 -2.86 -14.89
CA ASP A 60 1.43 -1.67 -14.16
C ASP A 60 0.35 -1.06 -13.25
N ASN A 61 -0.85 -1.62 -13.22
CA ASN A 61 -1.97 -1.09 -12.46
C ASN A 61 -1.65 -0.95 -10.97
N LEU A 62 -1.21 -2.04 -10.32
CA LEU A 62 -0.82 -1.98 -8.90
C LEU A 62 0.37 -1.02 -8.68
N GLY A 63 1.32 -0.95 -9.61
CA GLY A 63 2.45 -0.02 -9.54
C GLY A 63 2.00 1.44 -9.58
N ARG A 64 1.05 1.76 -10.43
CA ARG A 64 0.43 3.07 -10.56
C ARG A 64 -0.31 3.45 -9.28
N GLU A 65 -1.20 2.59 -8.79
CA GLU A 65 -1.97 2.83 -7.57
C GLU A 65 -1.09 2.97 -6.32
N LEU A 66 0.00 2.20 -6.25
CA LEU A 66 0.97 2.31 -5.15
C LEU A 66 1.60 3.70 -5.08
N LEU A 67 1.97 4.28 -6.22
CA LEU A 67 2.52 5.64 -6.29
C LEU A 67 1.43 6.70 -6.15
N GLU A 68 0.33 6.57 -6.87
CA GLU A 68 -0.68 7.61 -7.01
C GLU A 68 -1.56 7.77 -5.77
N LEU A 69 -2.13 6.67 -5.29
CA LEU A 69 -3.12 6.71 -4.21
C LEU A 69 -2.54 6.33 -2.85
N HIS A 70 -1.63 5.35 -2.82
CA HIS A 70 -1.17 4.80 -1.55
C HIS A 70 0.02 5.53 -0.96
N THR A 71 0.77 6.31 -1.78
CA THR A 71 1.99 6.98 -1.31
C THR A 71 2.15 8.41 -1.84
N VAL A 72 3.03 8.63 -2.79
CA VAL A 72 3.58 9.95 -3.15
C VAL A 72 2.59 10.92 -3.82
N SER A 73 1.53 10.43 -4.40
CA SER A 73 0.55 11.14 -5.22
C SER A 73 1.14 11.76 -6.51
N PRO A 74 0.30 12.18 -7.48
CA PRO A 74 0.77 12.83 -8.71
C PRO A 74 1.55 14.14 -8.45
N LYS A 75 1.37 14.77 -7.30
CA LYS A 75 2.13 15.98 -6.89
C LYS A 75 3.64 15.73 -6.83
N ALA A 76 4.08 14.48 -6.69
CA ALA A 76 5.51 14.11 -6.65
C ALA A 76 6.21 14.19 -8.02
N GLY A 77 5.46 14.26 -9.11
CA GLY A 77 6.02 14.37 -10.47
C GLY A 77 6.77 13.13 -10.93
N TYR A 78 6.39 11.93 -10.44
CA TYR A 78 6.94 10.68 -10.95
C TYR A 78 6.58 10.48 -12.43
N SER A 79 7.42 9.76 -13.15
CA SER A 79 7.27 9.50 -14.58
C SER A 79 6.56 8.17 -14.86
N GLU A 80 6.09 7.97 -16.10
CA GLU A 80 5.64 6.65 -16.58
C GLU A 80 6.74 5.59 -16.46
N THR A 81 8.00 5.99 -16.54
CA THR A 81 9.13 5.10 -16.29
C THR A 81 9.15 4.63 -14.83
N ASP A 82 8.88 5.51 -13.86
CA ASP A 82 8.82 5.14 -12.45
C ASP A 82 7.67 4.15 -12.19
N ILE A 83 6.50 4.37 -12.81
CA ILE A 83 5.37 3.43 -12.73
C ILE A 83 5.79 2.06 -13.26
N ARG A 84 6.41 2.02 -14.45
CA ARG A 84 6.85 0.76 -15.07
C ARG A 84 7.94 0.07 -14.23
N GLN A 85 8.87 0.81 -13.65
CA GLN A 85 9.89 0.25 -12.75
C GLN A 85 9.26 -0.28 -11.46
N THR A 86 8.26 0.42 -10.91
CA THR A 86 7.48 -0.06 -9.76
C THR A 86 6.74 -1.35 -10.09
N ALA A 87 6.10 -1.44 -11.26
CA ALA A 87 5.47 -2.66 -11.74
C ALA A 87 6.47 -3.84 -11.85
N LYS A 88 7.69 -3.57 -12.31
CA LYS A 88 8.76 -4.58 -12.37
C LYS A 88 9.20 -5.06 -10.99
N VAL A 89 9.15 -4.21 -9.96
CA VAL A 89 9.37 -4.63 -8.56
C VAL A 89 8.24 -5.53 -8.07
N LEU A 90 7.01 -5.25 -8.50
CA LEU A 90 5.80 -5.99 -8.13
C LEU A 90 5.58 -7.27 -8.95
N ALA A 91 6.29 -7.44 -10.07
CA ALA A 91 6.21 -8.64 -10.89
C ALA A 91 6.62 -9.88 -10.08
N GLY A 92 5.79 -10.91 -10.15
CA GLY A 92 5.94 -12.13 -9.37
C GLY A 92 5.16 -12.15 -8.05
N TRP A 93 4.66 -11.02 -7.55
CA TRP A 93 3.70 -11.03 -6.46
C TRP A 93 2.31 -11.36 -7.00
N GLY A 94 1.76 -12.50 -6.58
CA GLY A 94 0.46 -12.93 -7.10
C GLY A 94 -0.16 -14.05 -6.29
N ALA A 95 -1.43 -13.87 -5.91
CA ALA A 95 -2.21 -14.89 -5.23
C ALA A 95 -2.48 -16.09 -6.17
N SER A 96 -2.33 -17.29 -5.64
CA SER A 96 -2.75 -18.53 -6.30
C SER A 96 -3.79 -19.22 -5.42
N PHE A 97 -5.02 -19.29 -5.89
CA PHE A 97 -6.12 -19.87 -5.11
C PHE A 97 -5.91 -21.35 -4.80
N ASP A 98 -5.24 -22.10 -5.67
CA ASP A 98 -4.98 -23.53 -5.45
C ASP A 98 -3.96 -23.80 -4.35
N VAL A 99 -3.00 -22.92 -4.18
CA VAL A 99 -1.96 -23.03 -3.16
C VAL A 99 -2.48 -22.53 -1.80
N SER A 100 -3.40 -21.54 -1.79
CA SER A 100 -3.89 -20.91 -0.56
C SER A 100 -4.69 -21.88 0.32
N ILE A 101 -5.56 -22.71 -0.26
CA ILE A 101 -6.38 -23.66 0.52
C ILE A 101 -5.53 -24.76 1.14
N LYS A 102 -4.50 -25.22 0.43
CA LYS A 102 -3.60 -26.26 0.92
C LYS A 102 -2.68 -25.75 2.02
N ASN A 103 -2.13 -24.57 1.84
CA ASN A 103 -1.25 -23.90 2.83
C ASN A 103 -2.00 -23.42 4.06
N LEU A 104 -3.29 -23.01 3.94
CA LEU A 104 -4.16 -22.72 5.07
C LEU A 104 -4.39 -23.92 5.98
N LYS A 105 -4.40 -25.14 5.42
CA LYS A 105 -4.55 -26.39 6.20
C LYS A 105 -3.24 -26.89 6.82
N GLU A 106 -2.10 -26.54 6.22
CA GLU A 106 -0.77 -27.00 6.66
C GLU A 106 -0.06 -25.99 7.60
N SER A 107 -0.44 -24.71 7.57
CA SER A 107 0.12 -23.70 8.47
C SER A 107 -0.70 -23.64 9.77
N ASN A 108 -0.23 -24.23 10.83
CA ASN A 108 -0.78 -24.12 12.20
C ASN A 108 -0.80 -22.66 12.73
N GLY A 109 -1.29 -21.70 11.94
CA GLY A 109 -1.49 -20.31 12.31
C GLY A 109 -0.23 -19.44 12.44
N THR A 110 0.96 -19.95 12.10
CA THR A 110 2.23 -19.25 12.35
C THR A 110 2.98 -18.84 11.09
N SER A 111 2.58 -19.29 9.90
CA SER A 111 3.23 -18.87 8.65
C SER A 111 2.42 -17.79 7.94
N ASN A 112 3.13 -16.80 7.39
CA ASN A 112 2.58 -15.76 6.52
C ASN A 112 2.12 -16.41 5.19
N HIS A 113 0.99 -17.11 5.20
CA HIS A 113 0.38 -17.77 4.03
C HIS A 113 -0.03 -16.79 2.92
N TRP A 114 0.12 -15.49 3.17
CA TRP A 114 -0.11 -14.42 2.22
C TRP A 114 1.12 -14.04 1.39
N ASP A 115 2.31 -14.61 1.69
CA ASP A 115 3.53 -14.30 0.98
C ASP A 115 3.66 -15.17 -0.28
N MET A 116 2.96 -14.77 -1.32
CA MET A 116 2.83 -15.50 -2.58
C MET A 116 3.76 -14.97 -3.66
N PHE A 117 5.06 -15.03 -3.44
CA PHE A 117 6.04 -14.58 -4.40
C PHE A 117 6.47 -15.69 -5.37
N LYS A 118 6.21 -15.51 -6.66
CA LYS A 118 6.54 -16.42 -7.76
C LYS A 118 7.88 -16.01 -8.39
N THR A 119 8.98 -16.58 -7.95
CA THR A 119 10.33 -16.21 -8.41
C THR A 119 10.53 -16.29 -9.92
N HIS A 120 9.85 -17.20 -10.60
CA HIS A 120 9.95 -17.35 -12.06
C HIS A 120 9.19 -16.27 -12.85
N PHE A 121 8.28 -15.53 -12.22
CA PHE A 121 7.60 -14.36 -12.78
C PHE A 121 8.37 -13.05 -12.49
N ALA A 122 9.27 -13.07 -11.51
CA ALA A 122 9.97 -11.85 -11.08
C ALA A 122 10.88 -11.30 -12.17
N GLU A 123 10.87 -9.98 -12.33
CA GLU A 123 11.82 -9.28 -13.19
C GLU A 123 13.22 -9.35 -12.59
N PRO A 124 14.23 -9.80 -13.34
CA PRO A 124 15.63 -9.81 -12.87
C PRO A 124 16.23 -8.39 -12.86
N GLY A 125 17.41 -8.27 -12.23
CA GLY A 125 18.15 -7.01 -12.18
C GLY A 125 17.55 -5.95 -11.26
N ASN A 126 18.35 -4.95 -10.91
CA ASN A 126 17.90 -3.83 -10.09
C ASN A 126 16.99 -2.89 -10.90
N LYS A 127 16.06 -2.24 -10.21
CA LYS A 127 15.16 -1.23 -10.75
C LYS A 127 15.51 0.14 -10.17
N THR A 128 15.12 1.20 -10.84
CA THR A 128 15.23 2.55 -10.28
C THR A 128 13.84 3.16 -10.22
N VAL A 129 13.40 3.50 -9.01
CA VAL A 129 12.10 4.15 -8.78
C VAL A 129 12.34 5.48 -8.08
N MET A 130 11.91 6.57 -8.68
CA MET A 130 12.07 7.93 -8.15
C MET A 130 13.51 8.19 -7.67
N GLY A 131 14.48 7.82 -8.49
CA GLY A 131 15.91 8.01 -8.24
C GLY A 131 16.56 7.02 -7.25
N LYS A 132 15.77 6.10 -6.65
CA LYS A 132 16.28 5.09 -5.73
C LYS A 132 16.51 3.75 -6.43
N ALA A 133 17.70 3.19 -6.29
CA ALA A 133 17.98 1.82 -6.71
C ALA A 133 17.26 0.83 -5.78
N ILE A 134 16.47 -0.05 -6.37
CA ILE A 134 15.67 -1.09 -5.71
C ILE A 134 16.17 -2.46 -6.17
N GLY A 135 16.45 -3.33 -5.23
CA GLY A 135 16.92 -4.68 -5.48
C GLY A 135 15.84 -5.61 -6.06
N VAL A 136 16.15 -6.89 -6.11
CA VAL A 136 15.30 -7.92 -6.70
C VAL A 136 14.49 -8.68 -5.65
N GLY A 137 13.39 -9.30 -6.09
CA GLY A 137 12.60 -10.23 -5.29
C GLY A 137 11.87 -9.58 -4.12
N LYS A 138 11.62 -10.37 -3.08
CA LYS A 138 10.90 -9.92 -1.87
C LYS A 138 11.57 -8.74 -1.20
N GLY A 139 12.89 -8.76 -1.09
CA GLY A 139 13.68 -7.66 -0.53
C GLY A 139 13.57 -6.37 -1.32
N GLY A 140 13.38 -6.45 -2.65
CA GLY A 140 13.14 -5.29 -3.50
C GLY A 140 11.86 -4.55 -3.15
N LEU A 141 10.74 -5.27 -2.98
CA LEU A 141 9.48 -4.64 -2.56
C LEU A 141 9.60 -4.01 -1.17
N ARG A 142 10.29 -4.67 -0.24
CA ARG A 142 10.54 -4.08 1.08
C ARG A 142 11.31 -2.76 0.99
N GLN A 143 12.39 -2.73 0.22
CA GLN A 143 13.16 -1.51 -0.03
C GLN A 143 12.31 -0.42 -0.68
N LEU A 144 11.41 -0.77 -1.60
CA LEU A 144 10.49 0.16 -2.23
C LEU A 144 9.50 0.76 -1.23
N THR A 145 8.84 -0.07 -0.42
CA THR A 145 7.89 0.42 0.58
C THR A 145 8.56 1.29 1.64
N ASP A 146 9.78 0.96 2.08
CA ASP A 146 10.56 1.79 3.00
C ASP A 146 10.93 3.15 2.36
N HIS A 147 11.33 3.14 1.08
CA HIS A 147 11.64 4.36 0.34
C HIS A 147 10.40 5.25 0.17
N LEU A 148 9.28 4.68 -0.23
CA LEU A 148 8.04 5.43 -0.42
C LEU A 148 7.47 5.95 0.90
N ALA A 149 7.51 5.17 1.96
CA ALA A 149 7.03 5.57 3.28
C ALA A 149 7.83 6.73 3.91
N SER A 150 9.11 6.85 3.57
CA SER A 150 9.99 7.94 4.02
C SER A 150 10.04 9.13 3.05
N ASN A 151 9.35 9.06 1.93
CA ASN A 151 9.33 10.12 0.93
C ASN A 151 8.48 11.30 1.41
N GLU A 152 8.99 12.52 1.24
CA GLU A 152 8.33 13.74 1.71
C GLU A 152 6.94 13.94 1.08
N TYR A 153 6.75 13.56 -0.18
CA TYR A 153 5.44 13.63 -0.83
C TYR A 153 4.43 12.66 -0.21
N THR A 154 4.86 11.46 0.19
CA THR A 154 4.02 10.51 0.93
C THR A 154 3.61 11.08 2.29
N ILE A 155 4.58 11.61 3.04
CA ILE A 155 4.36 12.19 4.35
C ILE A 155 3.31 13.30 4.26
N MET A 156 3.48 14.23 3.34
CA MET A 156 2.55 15.34 3.16
C MET A 156 1.19 14.88 2.65
N HIS A 157 1.16 13.99 1.65
CA HIS A 157 -0.10 13.50 1.05
C HIS A 157 -0.96 12.75 2.06
N ILE A 158 -0.38 11.81 2.78
CA ILE A 158 -1.14 11.00 3.76
C ILE A 158 -1.52 11.87 4.97
N SER A 159 -0.66 12.77 5.43
CA SER A 159 -1.02 13.73 6.49
C SER A 159 -2.18 14.63 6.08
N GLU A 160 -2.19 15.14 4.83
CA GLU A 160 -3.31 15.91 4.28
C GLU A 160 -4.60 15.07 4.28
N LYS A 161 -4.54 13.81 3.84
CA LYS A 161 -5.68 12.88 3.83
C LYS A 161 -6.22 12.59 5.23
N LEU A 162 -5.34 12.37 6.21
CA LEU A 162 -5.74 12.17 7.61
C LEU A 162 -6.44 13.43 8.17
N CYS A 163 -5.88 14.61 7.93
CA CYS A 163 -6.51 15.86 8.35
C CYS A 163 -7.85 16.09 7.65
N GLN A 164 -7.94 15.82 6.33
CA GLN A 164 -9.20 15.92 5.58
C GLN A 164 -10.24 14.93 6.10
N HIS A 165 -9.83 13.75 6.53
CA HIS A 165 -10.79 12.75 7.00
C HIS A 165 -11.28 13.01 8.43
N PHE A 166 -10.40 13.40 9.34
CA PHE A 166 -10.71 13.45 10.77
C PHE A 166 -10.86 14.86 11.34
N VAL A 167 -10.20 15.86 10.79
CA VAL A 167 -10.12 17.21 11.41
C VAL A 167 -11.04 18.21 10.72
N SER A 168 -10.88 18.44 9.42
CA SER A 168 -11.65 19.44 8.67
C SER A 168 -11.69 19.08 7.18
N ASP A 169 -12.78 19.41 6.48
CA ASP A 169 -12.88 19.21 5.03
C ASP A 169 -11.86 20.05 4.25
N ASN A 170 -11.43 21.17 4.84
CA ASN A 170 -10.40 22.06 4.31
C ASN A 170 -9.32 22.31 5.38
N PRO A 171 -8.44 21.31 5.65
CA PRO A 171 -7.46 21.43 6.72
C PRO A 171 -6.46 22.55 6.44
N GLN A 172 -6.10 23.28 7.48
CA GLN A 172 -5.09 24.32 7.36
C GLN A 172 -3.70 23.70 7.23
N LYS A 173 -2.81 24.39 6.51
CA LYS A 173 -1.43 23.91 6.34
C LYS A 173 -0.73 23.59 7.67
N LYS A 174 -0.97 24.37 8.73
CA LYS A 174 -0.40 24.14 10.06
C LYS A 174 -0.79 22.78 10.64
N ASP A 175 -2.03 22.33 10.39
CA ASP A 175 -2.54 21.04 10.91
C ASP A 175 -1.91 19.88 10.15
N ILE A 176 -1.79 20.01 8.82
CA ILE A 176 -1.08 19.05 7.98
C ILE A 176 0.40 18.95 8.39
N ASP A 177 1.06 20.10 8.57
CA ASP A 177 2.46 20.17 9.00
C ASP A 177 2.68 19.55 10.40
N PHE A 178 1.70 19.68 11.30
CA PHE A 178 1.76 19.08 12.63
C PHE A 178 1.79 17.54 12.54
N VAL A 179 0.88 16.92 11.78
CA VAL A 179 0.85 15.47 11.56
C VAL A 179 2.11 15.00 10.81
N ALA A 180 2.52 15.75 9.77
CA ALA A 180 3.71 15.45 9.00
C ALA A 180 4.99 15.50 9.85
N ASN A 181 5.08 16.43 10.81
CA ASN A 181 6.20 16.50 11.74
C ASN A 181 6.25 15.31 12.70
N SER A 182 5.08 14.88 13.22
CA SER A 182 5.00 13.64 14.01
C SER A 182 5.51 12.44 13.20
N TRP A 183 5.11 12.34 11.93
CA TRP A 183 5.60 11.29 11.02
C TRP A 183 7.13 11.31 10.85
N ARG A 184 7.71 12.48 10.56
CA ARG A 184 9.17 12.62 10.37
C ARG A 184 9.95 12.24 11.62
N GLN A 185 9.51 12.71 12.80
CA GLN A 185 10.15 12.44 14.08
C GLN A 185 10.07 10.97 14.48
N SER A 186 8.92 10.35 14.25
CA SER A 186 8.66 8.95 14.58
C SER A 186 9.10 7.96 13.50
N LYS A 187 9.54 8.45 12.32
CA LYS A 187 9.90 7.64 11.14
C LYS A 187 8.72 6.78 10.65
N GLY A 188 7.52 7.32 10.73
CA GLY A 188 6.32 6.66 10.25
C GLY A 188 5.67 5.71 11.25
N ASP A 189 5.93 5.85 12.54
CA ASP A 189 5.24 5.13 13.60
C ASP A 189 3.78 5.56 13.65
N LEU A 190 2.86 4.61 13.46
CA LEU A 190 1.44 4.90 13.33
C LEU A 190 0.80 5.35 14.65
N ASP A 191 1.27 4.87 15.80
CA ASP A 191 0.74 5.31 17.10
C ASP A 191 1.01 6.79 17.32
N GLN A 192 2.20 7.26 16.93
CA GLN A 192 2.57 8.68 17.04
C GLN A 192 1.78 9.54 16.05
N ILE A 193 1.59 9.06 14.83
CA ILE A 193 0.81 9.75 13.80
C ILE A 193 -0.66 9.84 14.22
N HIS A 194 -1.25 8.74 14.70
CA HIS A 194 -2.63 8.71 15.18
C HIS A 194 -2.82 9.64 16.40
N SER A 195 -1.87 9.64 17.33
CA SER A 195 -1.90 10.53 18.48
C SER A 195 -1.91 12.02 18.07
N ALA A 196 -1.12 12.39 17.08
CA ALA A 196 -1.11 13.75 16.54
C ALA A 196 -2.46 14.13 15.90
N VAL A 197 -3.08 13.20 15.15
CA VAL A 197 -4.41 13.42 14.55
C VAL A 197 -5.48 13.58 15.66
N ILE A 198 -5.45 12.72 16.68
CA ILE A 198 -6.39 12.78 17.81
C ILE A 198 -6.24 14.12 18.55
N GLU A 199 -5.01 14.58 18.79
CA GLU A 199 -4.75 15.87 19.42
C GLU A 199 -5.35 17.02 18.62
N LEU A 200 -5.21 17.02 17.29
CA LEU A 200 -5.84 18.01 16.42
C LEU A 200 -7.37 17.97 16.51
N VAL A 201 -7.97 16.77 16.49
CA VAL A 201 -9.44 16.61 16.58
C VAL A 201 -9.96 17.17 17.91
N ILE A 202 -9.30 16.88 19.04
CA ILE A 202 -9.71 17.36 20.35
C ILE A 202 -9.61 18.90 20.45
N ASN A 203 -8.59 19.48 19.82
CA ASN A 203 -8.34 20.92 19.85
C ASN A 203 -9.01 21.70 18.71
N SER A 204 -9.53 21.00 17.70
CA SER A 204 -10.23 21.64 16.57
C SER A 204 -11.55 22.24 17.03
N ARG A 205 -11.84 23.44 16.48
CA ARG A 205 -13.16 24.07 16.57
C ARG A 205 -13.87 24.11 15.22
N ASP A 206 -13.26 23.47 14.21
CA ASP A 206 -13.81 23.43 12.87
C ASP A 206 -14.92 22.37 12.80
N ASP A 207 -16.01 22.72 12.14
CA ASP A 207 -17.08 21.77 11.87
C ASP A 207 -16.65 20.83 10.73
N LYS A 208 -16.71 19.52 11.00
CA LYS A 208 -16.48 18.49 10.01
C LYS A 208 -17.82 18.05 9.42
N PHE A 209 -17.95 18.14 8.10
CA PHE A 209 -19.15 17.64 7.42
C PHE A 209 -19.28 16.11 7.61
N GLN A 210 -20.46 15.71 8.06
CA GLN A 210 -20.79 14.29 8.17
C GLN A 210 -21.80 13.91 7.08
N TRP A 211 -21.49 12.87 6.34
CA TRP A 211 -22.43 12.28 5.41
C TRP A 211 -23.69 11.82 6.16
N PRO A 212 -24.91 12.06 5.62
CA PRO A 212 -26.14 11.73 6.30
C PRO A 212 -26.22 10.29 6.83
N MET A 213 -25.69 9.33 6.08
CA MET A 213 -25.64 7.92 6.51
C MET A 213 -24.72 7.70 7.70
N ASN A 214 -23.55 8.33 7.72
CA ASN A 214 -22.62 8.24 8.85
C ASN A 214 -23.23 8.84 10.11
N TRP A 215 -23.88 10.01 9.97
CA TRP A 215 -24.64 10.63 11.05
C TRP A 215 -25.74 9.71 11.57
N LEU A 216 -26.53 9.12 10.69
CA LEU A 216 -27.60 8.19 11.05
C LEU A 216 -27.06 6.99 11.84
N PHE A 217 -25.98 6.35 11.35
CA PHE A 217 -25.36 5.23 12.05
C PHE A 217 -24.81 5.61 13.42
N GLN A 218 -24.24 6.81 13.57
CA GLN A 218 -23.79 7.31 14.87
C GLN A 218 -24.96 7.52 15.83
N VAL A 219 -26.06 8.12 15.37
CA VAL A 219 -27.27 8.30 16.18
C VAL A 219 -27.83 6.95 16.64
N ILE A 220 -27.96 5.98 15.71
CA ILE A 220 -28.44 4.62 16.04
C ILE A 220 -27.53 3.97 17.10
N ARG A 221 -26.21 4.06 16.95
CA ARG A 221 -25.27 3.49 17.91
C ARG A 221 -25.31 4.16 19.29
N LEU A 222 -25.50 5.49 19.33
CA LEU A 222 -25.59 6.24 20.58
C LEU A 222 -26.92 6.09 21.29
N SER A 223 -28.00 5.76 20.55
CA SER A 223 -29.33 5.56 21.12
C SER A 223 -29.60 4.12 21.57
N ASP A 224 -28.63 3.20 21.43
CA ASP A 224 -28.79 1.76 21.70
C ASP A 224 -30.01 1.14 20.96
N ALA A 225 -30.36 1.63 19.78
CA ALA A 225 -31.50 1.23 19.00
C ALA A 225 -31.14 0.13 17.97
#